data_f256b6b85f4e24118b4bfe066634fb4b
#
_entry.id   f256b6b85f4e24118b4bfe066634fb4b
#
_cell.length_a   1.000
_cell.length_b   1.000
_cell.length_c   1.000
_cell.angle_alpha   90.00
_cell.angle_beta   90.00
_cell.angle_gamma   90.00
#
_symmetry.space_group_name_H-M   'P 1'
#
loop_
_entity.id
_entity.type
_entity.pdbx_description
1 polymer ?
#
loop_
_entity_poly.entity_id
_entity_poly.type
_entity_poly.pdbx_seq_one_letter_code
_entity_poly.pdbx_strand_id
1 'polypeptide(L)'
;MMNYNELINQNELHMAQVLRARLSELGVPRPALKILKGRGVNTLKDLTAMTREELLRMRFLGRANVNAIERLLKSYDLNLKQS
;
A
#
# COMPACT_ATOMS: atom_id res chain seq x y z
N MET A 1 -17.49 28.15 3.56
CA MET A 1 -16.18 27.76 4.14
C MET A 1 -16.39 26.60 5.09
N MET A 2 -15.59 25.56 4.97
CA MET A 2 -15.68 24.40 5.86
C MET A 2 -15.11 24.71 7.24
N ASN A 3 -15.76 24.20 8.28
CA ASN A 3 -15.22 24.29 9.64
C ASN A 3 -14.15 23.22 9.85
N TYR A 4 -13.48 23.26 11.00
CA TYR A 4 -12.39 22.35 11.33
C TYR A 4 -12.81 20.87 11.32
N ASN A 5 -14.00 20.56 11.84
CA ASN A 5 -14.51 19.18 11.90
C ASN A 5 -14.81 18.63 10.51
N GLU A 6 -15.34 19.45 9.61
CA GLU A 6 -15.61 19.04 8.22
C GLU A 6 -14.31 18.74 7.48
N LEU A 7 -13.27 19.53 7.70
CA LEU A 7 -11.96 19.28 7.12
C LEU A 7 -11.36 17.95 7.57
N ILE A 8 -11.44 17.64 8.87
CA ILE A 8 -10.95 16.38 9.41
C ILE A 8 -11.72 15.21 8.83
N ASN A 9 -13.04 15.30 8.76
CA ASN A 9 -13.88 14.24 8.22
C ASN A 9 -13.56 13.96 6.74
N GLN A 10 -13.31 15.01 5.95
CA GLN A 10 -12.93 14.85 4.55
C GLN A 10 -11.56 14.20 4.40
N ASN A 11 -10.58 14.55 5.25
CA ASN A 11 -9.27 13.95 5.24
C ASN A 11 -9.36 12.45 5.60
N GLU A 12 -10.18 12.09 6.57
CA GLU A 12 -10.40 10.71 6.96
C GLU A 12 -11.04 9.90 5.81
N LEU A 13 -12.04 10.47 5.14
CA LEU A 13 -12.69 9.84 3.99
C LEU A 13 -11.71 9.64 2.84
N HIS A 14 -10.90 10.66 2.55
CA HIS A 14 -9.90 10.58 1.51
C HIS A 14 -8.90 9.46 1.81
N MET A 15 -8.38 9.41 3.03
CA MET A 15 -7.43 8.37 3.43
C MET A 15 -8.07 6.98 3.37
N ALA A 16 -9.33 6.84 3.79
CA ALA A 16 -10.04 5.58 3.70
C ALA A 16 -10.16 5.11 2.24
N GLN A 17 -10.43 6.03 1.31
CA GLN A 17 -10.49 5.71 -0.11
C GLN A 17 -9.13 5.30 -0.67
N VAL A 18 -8.07 6.02 -0.29
CA VAL A 18 -6.70 5.70 -0.70
C VAL A 18 -6.33 4.28 -0.25
N LEU A 19 -6.63 3.94 1.00
CA LEU A 19 -6.30 2.63 1.55
C LEU A 19 -7.04 1.48 0.84
N ARG A 20 -8.19 1.75 0.24
CA ARG A 20 -8.95 0.76 -0.54
C ARG A 20 -8.47 0.61 -1.98
N ALA A 21 -7.59 1.48 -2.44
CA ALA A 21 -7.11 1.43 -3.81
C ALA A 21 -6.44 0.08 -4.09
N ARG A 22 -6.78 -0.50 -5.23
CA ARG A 22 -6.25 -1.81 -5.61
C ARG A 22 -4.87 -1.68 -6.23
N LEU A 23 -3.98 -2.54 -5.84
CA LEU A 23 -2.60 -2.55 -6.35
C LEU A 23 -2.56 -2.74 -7.86
N SER A 24 -3.52 -3.48 -8.43
CA SER A 24 -3.63 -3.68 -9.88
C SER A 24 -3.86 -2.38 -10.66
N GLU A 25 -4.34 -1.33 -10.00
CA GLU A 25 -4.64 -0.04 -10.62
C GLU A 25 -3.54 0.99 -10.37
N LEU A 26 -2.51 0.65 -9.59
CA LEU A 26 -1.51 1.61 -9.11
C LEU A 26 -0.12 1.42 -9.73
N GLY A 27 -0.02 0.61 -10.78
CA GLY A 27 1.24 0.46 -11.49
C GLY A 27 2.26 -0.46 -10.81
N VAL A 28 1.81 -1.33 -9.93
CA VAL A 28 2.68 -2.37 -9.37
C VAL A 28 3.09 -3.33 -10.48
N PRO A 29 4.39 -3.68 -10.63
CA PRO A 29 4.82 -4.60 -11.67
C PRO A 29 4.03 -5.92 -11.62
N ARG A 30 3.63 -6.44 -12.79
CA ARG A 30 2.78 -7.63 -12.87
C ARG A 30 3.31 -8.84 -12.12
N PRO A 31 4.62 -9.18 -12.20
CA PRO A 31 5.13 -10.33 -11.44
C PRO A 31 4.94 -10.15 -9.93
N ALA A 32 5.20 -8.95 -9.41
CA ALA A 32 5.00 -8.63 -8.00
C ALA A 32 3.52 -8.68 -7.64
N LEU A 33 2.67 -8.11 -8.49
CA LEU A 33 1.23 -8.09 -8.29
C LEU A 33 0.66 -9.50 -8.13
N LYS A 34 1.10 -10.43 -8.98
CA LYS A 34 0.67 -11.83 -8.95
C LYS A 34 1.06 -12.52 -7.64
N ILE A 35 2.28 -12.27 -7.17
CA ILE A 35 2.78 -12.84 -5.92
C ILE A 35 1.98 -12.29 -4.74
N LEU A 36 1.79 -10.98 -4.69
CA LEU A 36 1.04 -10.31 -3.62
C LEU A 36 -0.42 -10.81 -3.59
N LYS A 37 -1.06 -10.88 -4.74
CA LYS A 37 -2.42 -11.39 -4.86
C LYS A 37 -2.54 -12.82 -4.33
N GLY A 38 -1.57 -13.66 -4.63
CA GLY A 38 -1.53 -15.04 -4.13
C GLY A 38 -1.42 -15.14 -2.62
N ARG A 39 -0.97 -14.07 -1.96
CA ARG A 39 -0.85 -13.99 -0.50
C ARG A 39 -1.99 -13.15 0.11
N GLY A 40 -3.02 -12.80 -0.66
CA GLY A 40 -4.14 -12.02 -0.18
C GLY A 40 -3.84 -10.53 -0.02
N VAL A 41 -2.76 -10.02 -0.63
CA VAL A 41 -2.38 -8.61 -0.57
C VAL A 41 -2.83 -7.93 -1.85
N ASN A 42 -3.94 -7.20 -1.79
CA ASN A 42 -4.60 -6.65 -2.96
C ASN A 42 -4.75 -5.13 -2.95
N THR A 43 -4.66 -4.50 -1.78
CA THR A 43 -4.88 -3.06 -1.61
C THR A 43 -3.71 -2.40 -0.90
N LEU A 44 -3.69 -1.06 -0.93
CA LEU A 44 -2.71 -0.30 -0.16
C LEU A 44 -2.82 -0.60 1.34
N LYS A 45 -4.05 -0.75 1.83
CA LYS A 45 -4.28 -1.11 3.24
C LYS A 45 -3.58 -2.43 3.58
N ASP A 46 -3.70 -3.43 2.72
CA ASP A 46 -3.05 -4.72 2.93
C ASP A 46 -1.53 -4.56 3.04
N LEU A 47 -0.93 -3.72 2.20
CA LEU A 47 0.50 -3.44 2.24
C LEU A 47 0.91 -2.77 3.55
N THR A 48 0.12 -1.83 4.06
CA THR A 48 0.45 -1.14 5.31
C THR A 48 0.41 -2.07 6.52
N ALA A 49 -0.22 -3.22 6.39
CA ALA A 49 -0.23 -4.26 7.43
C ALA A 49 0.98 -5.19 7.36
N MET A 50 1.81 -5.08 6.31
CA MET A 50 2.99 -5.91 6.08
C MET A 50 4.26 -5.20 6.49
N THR A 51 5.21 -5.95 7.03
CA THR A 51 6.56 -5.43 7.27
C THR A 51 7.44 -5.64 6.03
N ARG A 52 8.53 -4.89 5.95
CA ARG A 52 9.51 -5.07 4.89
C ARG A 52 10.06 -6.51 4.90
N GLU A 53 10.35 -7.04 6.08
CA GLU A 53 10.88 -8.40 6.25
C GLU A 53 9.90 -9.44 5.73
N GLU A 54 8.61 -9.28 6.00
CA GLU A 54 7.58 -10.19 5.49
C GLU A 54 7.54 -10.19 3.96
N LEU A 55 7.63 -9.02 3.33
CA LEU A 55 7.67 -8.91 1.87
C LEU A 55 8.93 -9.55 1.30
N LEU A 56 10.09 -9.32 1.93
CA LEU A 56 11.36 -9.88 1.48
C LEU A 56 11.38 -11.41 1.57
N ARG A 57 10.59 -11.99 2.48
CA ARG A 57 10.45 -13.45 2.61
C ARG A 57 9.55 -14.06 1.56
N MET A 58 8.77 -13.26 0.85
CA MET A 58 7.91 -13.79 -0.19
C MET A 58 8.75 -14.30 -1.35
N ARG A 59 8.55 -15.57 -1.66
CA ARG A 59 9.31 -16.24 -2.72
C ARG A 59 9.10 -15.52 -4.04
N PHE A 60 10.20 -15.26 -4.74
CA PHE A 60 10.23 -14.60 -6.04
C PHE A 60 9.84 -13.13 -6.08
N LEU A 61 9.50 -12.50 -4.95
CA LEU A 61 9.18 -11.08 -4.93
C LEU A 61 10.43 -10.24 -5.19
N GLY A 62 11.47 -10.45 -4.38
CA GLY A 62 12.75 -9.79 -4.56
C GLY A 62 12.82 -8.36 -4.02
N ARG A 63 14.05 -7.94 -3.74
CA ARG A 63 14.32 -6.62 -3.14
C ARG A 63 13.88 -5.46 -4.04
N ALA A 64 14.10 -5.57 -5.35
CA ALA A 64 13.75 -4.51 -6.28
C ALA A 64 12.24 -4.21 -6.25
N ASN A 65 11.42 -5.26 -6.20
CA ASN A 65 9.98 -5.10 -6.11
C ASN A 65 9.56 -4.53 -4.75
N VAL A 66 10.22 -4.95 -3.65
CA VAL A 66 9.93 -4.39 -2.33
C VAL A 66 10.28 -2.90 -2.29
N ASN A 67 11.40 -2.50 -2.87
CA ASN A 67 11.77 -1.09 -2.96
C ASN A 67 10.74 -0.28 -3.78
N ALA A 68 10.24 -0.85 -4.88
CA ALA A 68 9.21 -0.21 -5.69
C ALA A 68 7.90 -0.05 -4.90
N ILE A 69 7.53 -1.06 -4.12
CA ILE A 69 6.35 -1.03 -3.25
C ILE A 69 6.49 0.09 -2.20
N GLU A 70 7.66 0.22 -1.59
CA GLU A 70 7.89 1.28 -0.61
C GLU A 70 7.78 2.67 -1.24
N ARG A 71 8.32 2.85 -2.45
CA ARG A 71 8.20 4.11 -3.18
C ARG A 71 6.74 4.42 -3.50
N LEU A 72 5.97 3.41 -3.88
CA LEU A 72 4.55 3.58 -4.14
C LEU A 72 3.82 4.04 -2.88
N LEU A 73 4.06 3.39 -1.75
CA LEU A 73 3.44 3.78 -0.47
C LEU A 73 3.80 5.22 -0.11
N LYS A 74 5.06 5.61 -0.25
CA LYS A 74 5.50 6.97 0.06
C LYS A 74 4.81 8.02 -0.80
N SER A 75 4.49 7.70 -2.05
CA SER A 75 3.77 8.63 -2.92
C SER A 75 2.36 8.92 -2.42
N TYR A 76 1.84 8.10 -1.53
CA TYR A 76 0.54 8.29 -0.86
C TYR A 76 0.71 8.64 0.62
N ASP A 77 1.90 9.05 1.04
CA ASP A 77 2.22 9.35 2.44
C ASP A 77 1.99 8.15 3.37
N LEU A 78 2.20 6.95 2.86
CA LEU A 78 2.05 5.71 3.59
C LEU A 78 3.40 5.00 3.76
N ASN A 79 3.47 4.09 4.72
CA ASN A 79 4.65 3.29 5.00
C ASN A 79 4.26 1.84 5.26
N LEU A 80 5.21 0.93 5.06
CA LEU A 80 5.05 -0.44 5.53
C LEU A 80 4.99 -0.44 7.06
N LYS A 81 4.36 -1.47 7.62
CA LYS A 81 4.34 -1.65 9.07
C LYS A 81 5.76 -1.82 9.57
N GLN A 82 6.07 -1.19 10.69
CA GLN A 82 7.37 -1.33 11.32
C GLN A 82 7.39 -2.58 12.19
N SER A 83 8.48 -3.32 12.06
CA SER A 83 8.68 -4.55 12.83
C SER A 83 9.10 -4.27 14.26
#